data_366a900494091f3f8a6d3f8aa1f1d78b
#
_entry.id   366a900494091f3f8a6d3f8aa1f1d78b
#
_cell.length_a   1.000
_cell.length_b   1.000
_cell.length_c   1.000
_cell.angle_alpha   90.00
_cell.angle_beta   90.00
_cell.angle_gamma   90.00
#
_symmetry.space_group_name_H-M   'P 1'
#
loop_
_entity.id
_entity.type
_entity.pdbx_description
1 polymer ?
#
loop_
_entity_poly.entity_id
_entity_poly.type
_entity_poly.pdbx_seq_one_letter_code
_entity_poly.pdbx_strand_id
1 'polypeptide(L)'
;MAEIPFFQGSNRNADKRRQEYANHARDLKIHNHNEEVSFRDYNYNKLAHANQLKDNEDNLRFQERDLLQSHIDKQTLQDFDFESAAIAYNQSVGIRDRQKDFNFIAEQAALMEQHTKKRDDLVAVAFDETQTLVDHAYKTTGIKINRHNKLVEADFQEAKFKNQYTKDIADQDLERNRTISKSQVDAQKAILEGMKAAGAIRARGSGGRSSSKAAIAVLAESGANRAAIANSLMYAEQGFDLNIAQIKDMLILDQTMVLAARDSAENTFRLETDKANTDLAIDKYKISETKYSIALRDNVVKQKIANARLQ
;
A
#
# COMPACT_ATOMS: atom_id res chain seq x y z
N MET A 1 9.34 74.49 -1.98
CA MET A 1 8.52 73.51 -1.23
C MET A 1 8.42 72.26 -2.08
N ALA A 2 9.13 71.27 -1.71
CA ALA A 2 9.14 69.95 -2.41
C ALA A 2 8.23 69.01 -1.63
N GLU A 3 7.13 68.64 -2.26
CA GLU A 3 6.20 67.67 -1.71
C GLU A 3 6.86 66.27 -1.74
N ILE A 4 6.89 65.66 -0.59
CA ILE A 4 7.34 64.26 -0.43
C ILE A 4 6.15 63.37 -0.78
N PRO A 5 6.24 62.51 -1.78
CA PRO A 5 5.15 61.60 -2.11
C PRO A 5 4.97 60.57 -0.99
N PHE A 6 3.82 60.55 -0.38
CA PHE A 6 3.40 59.63 0.65
C PHE A 6 3.33 58.21 0.08
N PHE A 7 4.04 57.29 0.70
CA PHE A 7 4.12 55.85 0.36
C PHE A 7 2.73 55.19 0.43
N GLN A 8 2.00 55.14 -0.68
CA GLN A 8 0.81 54.28 -0.84
C GLN A 8 1.13 52.84 -1.28
N GLY A 9 2.43 52.50 -1.41
CA GLY A 9 2.82 51.19 -1.93
C GLY A 9 2.83 50.04 -0.92
N SER A 10 2.93 50.36 0.40
CA SER A 10 3.10 49.32 1.42
C SER A 10 1.80 48.54 1.75
N ASN A 11 0.66 49.25 1.74
CA ASN A 11 -0.63 48.62 2.09
C ASN A 11 -1.15 47.68 1.00
N ARG A 12 -0.96 48.02 -0.28
CA ARG A 12 -1.37 47.14 -1.39
C ARG A 12 -0.63 45.82 -1.39
N ASN A 13 0.65 45.81 -1.04
CA ASN A 13 1.43 44.60 -0.95
C ASN A 13 1.08 43.75 0.29
N ALA A 14 0.73 44.38 1.40
CA ALA A 14 0.25 43.71 2.61
C ALA A 14 -1.12 43.04 2.38
N ASP A 15 -2.04 43.77 1.72
CA ASP A 15 -3.36 43.20 1.40
C ASP A 15 -3.29 42.11 0.34
N LYS A 16 -2.40 42.23 -0.65
CA LYS A 16 -2.15 41.18 -1.63
C LYS A 16 -1.61 39.91 -0.98
N ARG A 17 -0.67 40.05 -0.06
CA ARG A 17 -0.17 38.91 0.73
C ARG A 17 -1.24 38.31 1.62
N ARG A 18 -2.07 39.09 2.30
CA ARG A 18 -3.21 38.58 3.09
C ARG A 18 -4.18 37.81 2.23
N GLN A 19 -4.44 38.25 1.01
CA GLN A 19 -5.32 37.60 0.06
C GLN A 19 -4.68 36.30 -0.48
N GLU A 20 -3.38 36.30 -0.73
CA GLU A 20 -2.61 35.09 -1.10
C GLU A 20 -2.59 34.05 0.02
N TYR A 21 -2.43 34.49 1.30
CA TYR A 21 -2.52 33.58 2.45
C TYR A 21 -3.93 33.04 2.65
N ALA A 22 -4.95 33.85 2.45
CA ALA A 22 -6.35 33.41 2.56
C ALA A 22 -6.69 32.38 1.45
N ASN A 23 -6.22 32.62 0.23
CA ASN A 23 -6.40 31.70 -0.88
C ASN A 23 -5.63 30.40 -0.63
N HIS A 24 -4.40 30.49 -0.15
CA HIS A 24 -3.61 29.32 0.18
C HIS A 24 -4.20 28.49 1.34
N ALA A 25 -4.73 29.13 2.37
CA ALA A 25 -5.47 28.45 3.44
C ALA A 25 -6.75 27.78 2.95
N ARG A 26 -7.40 28.36 1.93
CA ARG A 26 -8.57 27.77 1.27
C ARG A 26 -8.17 26.56 0.43
N ASP A 27 -7.10 26.69 -0.34
CA ASP A 27 -6.57 25.60 -1.18
C ASP A 27 -6.09 24.42 -0.33
N LEU A 28 -5.46 24.68 0.82
CA LEU A 28 -5.09 23.67 1.80
C LEU A 28 -6.31 22.93 2.39
N LYS A 29 -7.40 23.68 2.68
CA LYS A 29 -8.64 23.06 3.16
C LYS A 29 -9.28 22.16 2.10
N ILE A 30 -9.28 22.62 0.83
CA ILE A 30 -9.80 21.84 -0.30
C ILE A 30 -8.91 20.60 -0.52
N HIS A 31 -7.60 20.78 -0.46
CA HIS A 31 -6.65 19.66 -0.60
C HIS A 31 -6.85 18.61 0.50
N ASN A 32 -6.91 19.03 1.76
CA ASN A 32 -7.15 18.14 2.90
C ASN A 32 -8.51 17.41 2.80
N HIS A 33 -9.55 18.13 2.32
CA HIS A 33 -10.86 17.49 2.10
C HIS A 33 -10.81 16.44 0.99
N ASN A 34 -10.14 16.75 -0.13
CA ASN A 34 -9.99 15.81 -1.24
C ASN A 34 -9.16 14.60 -0.84
N GLU A 35 -8.13 14.79 -0.01
CA GLU A 35 -7.34 13.69 0.55
C GLU A 35 -8.16 12.83 1.51
N GLU A 36 -9.01 13.43 2.34
CA GLU A 36 -9.89 12.70 3.26
C GLU A 36 -10.94 11.87 2.51
N VAL A 37 -11.48 12.39 1.41
CA VAL A 37 -12.36 11.64 0.50
C VAL A 37 -11.59 10.49 -0.16
N SER A 38 -10.43 10.76 -0.72
CA SER A 38 -9.59 9.74 -1.36
C SER A 38 -9.18 8.63 -0.38
N PHE A 39 -8.92 8.98 0.89
CA PHE A 39 -8.60 8.01 1.94
C PHE A 39 -9.82 7.14 2.33
N ARG A 40 -11.03 7.72 2.34
CA ARG A 40 -12.27 6.95 2.57
C ARG A 40 -12.54 5.97 1.41
N ASP A 41 -12.40 6.45 0.17
CA ASP A 41 -12.57 5.62 -1.03
C ASP A 41 -11.53 4.49 -1.08
N TYR A 42 -10.30 4.80 -0.73
CA TYR A 42 -9.23 3.79 -0.61
C TYR A 42 -9.57 2.73 0.45
N ASN A 43 -10.01 3.12 1.64
CA ASN A 43 -10.38 2.18 2.70
C ASN A 43 -11.59 1.32 2.31
N TYR A 44 -12.57 1.90 1.61
CA TYR A 44 -13.72 1.17 1.09
C TYR A 44 -13.31 0.12 0.05
N ASN A 45 -12.48 0.53 -0.92
CA ASN A 45 -11.96 -0.36 -1.94
C ASN A 45 -11.08 -1.47 -1.35
N LYS A 46 -10.32 -1.16 -0.31
CA LYS A 46 -9.50 -2.12 0.45
C LYS A 46 -10.36 -3.18 1.15
N LEU A 47 -11.46 -2.77 1.78
CA LEU A 47 -12.40 -3.69 2.43
C LEU A 47 -13.10 -4.59 1.39
N ALA A 48 -13.53 -4.01 0.28
CA ALA A 48 -14.13 -4.74 -0.84
C ALA A 48 -13.17 -5.78 -1.43
N HIS A 49 -11.88 -5.41 -1.58
CA HIS A 49 -10.85 -6.31 -2.07
C HIS A 49 -10.54 -7.45 -1.08
N ALA A 50 -10.52 -7.16 0.23
CA ALA A 50 -10.34 -8.18 1.27
C ALA A 50 -11.49 -9.21 1.26
N ASN A 51 -12.72 -8.76 1.07
CA ASN A 51 -13.88 -9.64 0.93
C ASN A 51 -13.79 -10.50 -0.34
N GLN A 52 -13.41 -9.91 -1.49
CA GLN A 52 -13.19 -10.67 -2.72
C GLN A 52 -12.10 -11.74 -2.60
N LEU A 53 -11.05 -11.45 -1.83
CA LEU A 53 -9.98 -12.43 -1.57
C LEU A 53 -10.49 -13.60 -0.75
N LYS A 54 -11.31 -13.34 0.26
CA LYS A 54 -11.93 -14.38 1.09
C LYS A 54 -12.90 -15.24 0.28
N ASP A 55 -13.75 -14.60 -0.53
CA ASP A 55 -14.68 -15.32 -1.40
C ASP A 55 -13.95 -16.20 -2.44
N ASN A 56 -12.83 -15.72 -2.97
CA ASN A 56 -11.99 -16.51 -3.87
C ASN A 56 -11.31 -17.70 -3.17
N GLU A 57 -10.88 -17.52 -1.91
CA GLU A 57 -10.30 -18.60 -1.11
C GLU A 57 -11.35 -19.68 -0.80
N ASP A 58 -12.56 -19.27 -0.42
CA ASP A 58 -13.67 -20.20 -0.15
C ASP A 58 -14.10 -20.94 -1.42
N ASN A 59 -14.13 -20.27 -2.57
CA ASN A 59 -14.40 -20.89 -3.86
C ASN A 59 -13.31 -21.89 -4.28
N LEU A 60 -12.04 -21.59 -4.03
CA LEU A 60 -10.95 -22.52 -4.30
C LEU A 60 -11.05 -23.78 -3.44
N ARG A 61 -11.34 -23.64 -2.15
CA ARG A 61 -11.55 -24.77 -1.23
C ARG A 61 -12.76 -25.64 -1.64
N PHE A 62 -13.80 -25.00 -2.17
CA PHE A 62 -14.97 -25.73 -2.68
C PHE A 62 -14.62 -26.53 -3.94
N GLN A 63 -13.92 -25.90 -4.89
CA GLN A 63 -13.46 -26.58 -6.12
C GLN A 63 -12.51 -27.73 -5.84
N GLU A 64 -11.62 -27.60 -4.85
CA GLU A 64 -10.73 -28.69 -4.43
C GLU A 64 -11.51 -29.91 -3.92
N ARG A 65 -12.53 -29.69 -3.08
CA ARG A 65 -13.38 -30.78 -2.55
C ARG A 65 -14.15 -31.48 -3.66
N ASP A 66 -14.70 -30.70 -4.60
CA ASP A 66 -15.48 -31.23 -5.71
C ASP A 66 -14.62 -32.06 -6.67
N LEU A 67 -13.41 -31.60 -6.95
CA LEU A 67 -12.43 -32.34 -7.73
C LEU A 67 -12.02 -33.65 -7.07
N LEU A 68 -11.78 -33.63 -5.76
CA LEU A 68 -11.40 -34.82 -4.99
C LEU A 68 -12.55 -35.84 -4.96
N GLN A 69 -13.77 -35.39 -4.72
CA GLN A 69 -14.95 -36.24 -4.72
C GLN A 69 -15.21 -36.84 -6.10
N SER A 70 -15.15 -36.04 -7.17
CA SER A 70 -15.36 -36.54 -8.54
C SER A 70 -14.30 -37.56 -8.97
N HIS A 71 -13.08 -37.44 -8.43
CA HIS A 71 -12.01 -38.41 -8.69
C HIS A 71 -12.25 -39.72 -7.97
N ILE A 72 -12.67 -39.68 -6.70
CA ILE A 72 -13.03 -40.88 -5.92
C ILE A 72 -14.22 -41.61 -6.56
N ASP A 73 -15.23 -40.84 -6.98
CA ASP A 73 -16.43 -41.43 -7.60
C ASP A 73 -16.13 -42.13 -8.92
N LYS A 74 -15.23 -41.54 -9.76
CA LYS A 74 -14.77 -42.19 -11.00
C LYS A 74 -13.96 -43.46 -10.76
N GLN A 75 -13.14 -43.48 -9.71
CA GLN A 75 -12.37 -44.70 -9.36
C GLN A 75 -13.28 -45.81 -8.86
N THR A 76 -14.27 -45.49 -8.03
CA THR A 76 -15.21 -46.46 -7.48
C THR A 76 -16.03 -47.12 -8.58
N LEU A 77 -16.44 -46.35 -9.60
CA LEU A 77 -17.14 -46.87 -10.77
C LEU A 77 -16.26 -47.81 -11.61
N GLN A 78 -14.98 -47.47 -11.82
CA GLN A 78 -14.07 -48.32 -12.58
C GLN A 78 -13.77 -49.64 -11.87
N ASP A 79 -13.66 -49.61 -10.52
CA ASP A 79 -13.46 -50.84 -9.72
C ASP A 79 -14.70 -51.74 -9.78
N PHE A 80 -15.89 -51.19 -9.72
CA PHE A 80 -17.17 -51.93 -9.80
C PHE A 80 -17.34 -52.63 -11.18
N ASP A 81 -17.07 -51.90 -12.27
CA ASP A 81 -17.14 -52.47 -13.63
C ASP A 81 -16.12 -53.60 -13.84
N PHE A 82 -14.93 -53.49 -13.22
CA PHE A 82 -13.92 -54.51 -13.30
C PHE A 82 -14.29 -55.77 -12.51
N GLU A 83 -14.79 -55.63 -11.27
CA GLU A 83 -15.24 -56.75 -10.45
C GLU A 83 -16.43 -57.47 -11.11
N SER A 84 -17.37 -56.76 -11.70
CA SER A 84 -18.52 -57.34 -12.39
C SER A 84 -18.13 -58.14 -13.65
N ALA A 85 -17.12 -57.64 -14.41
CA ALA A 85 -16.59 -58.31 -15.56
C ALA A 85 -15.81 -59.60 -15.17
N ALA A 86 -15.08 -59.58 -14.06
CA ALA A 86 -14.37 -60.75 -13.54
C ALA A 86 -15.34 -61.84 -13.04
N ILE A 87 -16.42 -61.45 -12.39
CA ILE A 87 -17.49 -62.37 -11.92
C ILE A 87 -18.22 -63.00 -13.10
N ALA A 88 -18.62 -62.22 -14.10
CA ALA A 88 -19.29 -62.72 -15.30
C ALA A 88 -18.44 -63.71 -16.10
N TYR A 89 -17.13 -63.47 -16.15
CA TYR A 89 -16.21 -64.37 -16.81
C TYR A 89 -16.06 -65.69 -16.07
N ASN A 90 -15.86 -65.71 -14.76
CA ASN A 90 -15.78 -66.91 -13.94
C ASN A 90 -17.02 -67.81 -14.00
N GLN A 91 -18.18 -67.21 -14.25
CA GLN A 91 -19.45 -67.97 -14.44
C GLN A 91 -19.59 -68.58 -15.84
N SER A 92 -18.87 -68.14 -16.87
CA SER A 92 -19.02 -68.57 -18.26
C SER A 92 -18.04 -69.69 -18.69
N VAL A 93 -17.04 -70.00 -17.89
CA VAL A 93 -15.99 -70.96 -18.23
C VAL A 93 -16.26 -72.30 -17.53
N GLY A 94 -17.09 -73.14 -18.14
CA GLY A 94 -17.22 -74.55 -17.87
C GLY A 94 -16.00 -75.29 -18.41
N ILE A 95 -15.22 -75.78 -17.50
CA ILE A 95 -14.30 -76.96 -17.59
C ILE A 95 -13.93 -77.43 -19.01
N ARG A 96 -12.99 -76.77 -19.68
CA ARG A 96 -12.14 -77.38 -20.72
C ARG A 96 -10.75 -76.73 -20.71
N ASP A 97 -9.72 -77.53 -20.51
CA ASP A 97 -8.29 -77.21 -20.50
C ASP A 97 -7.79 -76.45 -19.26
N ARG A 98 -7.51 -77.18 -18.20
CA ARG A 98 -6.87 -76.66 -16.97
C ARG A 98 -5.62 -75.79 -17.22
N GLN A 99 -4.94 -76.04 -18.33
CA GLN A 99 -3.71 -75.30 -18.66
C GLN A 99 -4.02 -73.94 -19.28
N LYS A 100 -5.08 -73.81 -20.10
CA LYS A 100 -5.56 -72.52 -20.61
C LYS A 100 -6.21 -71.67 -19.50
N ASP A 101 -6.92 -72.37 -18.60
CA ASP A 101 -7.51 -71.72 -17.44
C ASP A 101 -6.43 -71.15 -16.51
N PHE A 102 -5.32 -71.86 -16.31
CA PHE A 102 -4.22 -71.39 -15.47
C PHE A 102 -3.48 -70.20 -16.10
N ASN A 103 -3.21 -70.25 -17.40
CA ASN A 103 -2.62 -69.09 -18.13
C ASN A 103 -3.56 -67.89 -18.16
N PHE A 104 -4.84 -68.15 -18.32
CA PHE A 104 -5.84 -67.08 -18.27
C PHE A 104 -5.97 -66.44 -16.87
N ILE A 105 -5.99 -67.23 -15.80
CA ILE A 105 -6.02 -66.72 -14.42
C ILE A 105 -4.74 -65.93 -14.14
N ALA A 106 -3.58 -66.40 -14.59
CA ALA A 106 -2.32 -65.68 -14.45
C ALA A 106 -2.34 -64.33 -15.23
N GLU A 107 -2.91 -64.36 -16.43
CA GLU A 107 -3.08 -63.14 -17.26
C GLU A 107 -4.08 -62.13 -16.63
N GLN A 108 -5.20 -62.61 -16.10
CA GLN A 108 -6.15 -61.81 -15.36
C GLN A 108 -5.55 -61.20 -14.08
N ALA A 109 -4.76 -61.99 -13.35
CA ALA A 109 -4.02 -61.52 -12.17
C ALA A 109 -3.01 -60.44 -12.56
N ALA A 110 -2.29 -60.61 -13.65
CA ALA A 110 -1.35 -59.58 -14.14
C ALA A 110 -2.07 -58.30 -14.61
N LEU A 111 -3.25 -58.44 -15.25
CA LEU A 111 -4.09 -57.28 -15.60
C LEU A 111 -4.64 -56.59 -14.38
N MET A 112 -5.09 -57.32 -13.36
CA MET A 112 -5.53 -56.77 -12.09
C MET A 112 -4.43 -56.01 -11.37
N GLU A 113 -3.25 -56.59 -11.28
CA GLU A 113 -2.07 -55.95 -10.67
C GLU A 113 -1.73 -54.65 -11.40
N GLN A 114 -1.78 -54.69 -12.74
CA GLN A 114 -1.52 -53.51 -13.54
C GLN A 114 -2.59 -52.41 -13.36
N HIS A 115 -3.87 -52.78 -13.34
CA HIS A 115 -4.95 -51.85 -13.08
C HIS A 115 -4.83 -51.20 -11.70
N THR A 116 -4.51 -52.01 -10.69
CA THR A 116 -4.25 -51.51 -9.32
C THR A 116 -3.09 -50.54 -9.31
N LYS A 117 -1.96 -50.92 -9.92
CA LYS A 117 -0.80 -50.05 -10.00
C LYS A 117 -1.08 -48.75 -10.74
N LYS A 118 -1.78 -48.81 -11.89
CA LYS A 118 -2.22 -47.63 -12.63
C LYS A 118 -3.11 -46.73 -11.78
N ARG A 119 -4.09 -47.32 -11.07
CA ARG A 119 -4.96 -46.58 -10.16
C ARG A 119 -4.15 -45.85 -9.08
N ASP A 120 -3.24 -46.59 -8.43
CA ASP A 120 -2.43 -46.05 -7.34
C ASP A 120 -1.49 -44.92 -7.84
N ASP A 121 -0.88 -45.11 -9.02
CA ASP A 121 -0.08 -44.09 -9.69
C ASP A 121 -0.94 -42.84 -10.02
N LEU A 122 -2.18 -42.99 -10.51
CA LEU A 122 -3.08 -41.89 -10.82
C LEU A 122 -3.60 -41.17 -9.56
N VAL A 123 -3.83 -41.92 -8.47
CA VAL A 123 -4.19 -41.32 -7.17
C VAL A 123 -3.04 -40.48 -6.63
N ALA A 124 -1.80 -41.01 -6.71
CA ALA A 124 -0.63 -40.23 -6.30
C ALA A 124 -0.49 -38.94 -7.10
N VAL A 125 -0.67 -39.02 -8.43
CA VAL A 125 -0.61 -37.81 -9.29
C VAL A 125 -1.74 -36.83 -9.00
N ALA A 126 -2.95 -37.32 -8.70
CA ALA A 126 -4.07 -36.43 -8.29
C ALA A 126 -3.80 -35.76 -6.95
N PHE A 127 -3.19 -36.48 -6.02
CA PHE A 127 -2.76 -35.88 -4.75
C PHE A 127 -1.70 -34.80 -4.97
N ASP A 128 -0.67 -35.09 -5.80
CA ASP A 128 0.36 -34.10 -6.14
C ASP A 128 -0.24 -32.86 -6.83
N GLU A 129 -1.24 -33.06 -7.72
CA GLU A 129 -1.95 -31.95 -8.37
C GLU A 129 -2.70 -31.08 -7.36
N THR A 130 -3.42 -31.71 -6.42
CA THR A 130 -4.11 -31.02 -5.36
C THR A 130 -3.16 -30.27 -4.45
N GLN A 131 -2.07 -30.93 -4.03
CA GLN A 131 -1.03 -30.30 -3.21
C GLN A 131 -0.42 -29.08 -3.91
N THR A 132 -0.11 -29.20 -5.20
CA THR A 132 0.43 -28.09 -6.01
C THR A 132 -0.53 -26.90 -6.04
N LEU A 133 -1.84 -27.16 -6.20
CA LEU A 133 -2.85 -26.09 -6.18
C LEU A 133 -2.98 -25.42 -4.82
N VAL A 134 -2.96 -26.21 -3.75
CA VAL A 134 -3.01 -25.71 -2.37
C VAL A 134 -1.77 -24.85 -2.09
N ASP A 135 -0.58 -25.34 -2.42
CA ASP A 135 0.68 -24.62 -2.20
C ASP A 135 0.70 -23.30 -2.99
N HIS A 136 0.20 -23.31 -4.24
CA HIS A 136 0.04 -22.09 -5.02
C HIS A 136 -0.96 -21.11 -4.36
N ALA A 137 -2.10 -21.60 -3.86
CA ALA A 137 -3.08 -20.77 -3.16
C ALA A 137 -2.49 -20.13 -1.90
N TYR A 138 -1.76 -20.91 -1.09
CA TYR A 138 -1.05 -20.36 0.08
C TYR A 138 0.00 -19.33 -0.31
N LYS A 139 0.82 -19.62 -1.33
CA LYS A 139 1.85 -18.70 -1.83
C LYS A 139 1.23 -17.39 -2.31
N THR A 140 0.18 -17.45 -3.14
CA THR A 140 -0.49 -16.26 -3.65
C THR A 140 -1.20 -15.46 -2.56
N THR A 141 -1.78 -16.13 -1.57
CA THR A 141 -2.37 -15.47 -0.39
C THR A 141 -1.29 -14.77 0.43
N GLY A 142 -0.15 -15.40 0.66
CA GLY A 142 1.00 -14.78 1.34
C GLY A 142 1.51 -13.54 0.60
N ILE A 143 1.61 -13.58 -0.72
CA ILE A 143 2.00 -12.45 -1.57
C ILE A 143 1.01 -11.27 -1.42
N LYS A 144 -0.30 -11.57 -1.41
CA LYS A 144 -1.35 -10.57 -1.23
C LYS A 144 -1.31 -9.93 0.17
N ILE A 145 -1.12 -10.73 1.21
CA ILE A 145 -0.96 -10.23 2.59
C ILE A 145 0.28 -9.33 2.70
N ASN A 146 1.40 -9.75 2.10
CA ASN A 146 2.63 -8.96 2.12
C ASN A 146 2.45 -7.60 1.42
N ARG A 147 1.82 -7.59 0.24
CA ARG A 147 1.43 -6.34 -0.44
C ARG A 147 0.56 -5.46 0.46
N HIS A 148 -0.49 -6.07 1.05
CA HIS A 148 -1.39 -5.34 1.94
C HIS A 148 -0.65 -4.69 3.10
N ASN A 149 0.22 -5.43 3.78
CA ASN A 149 0.99 -4.92 4.90
C ASN A 149 1.89 -3.75 4.50
N LYS A 150 2.57 -3.85 3.34
CA LYS A 150 3.40 -2.76 2.81
C LYS A 150 2.57 -1.51 2.47
N LEU A 151 1.36 -1.67 1.92
CA LEU A 151 0.48 -0.55 1.65
C LEU A 151 -0.04 0.10 2.93
N VAL A 152 -0.41 -0.69 3.94
CA VAL A 152 -0.79 -0.19 5.27
C VAL A 152 0.35 0.58 5.94
N GLU A 153 1.57 0.08 5.82
CA GLU A 153 2.76 0.77 6.33
C GLU A 153 2.97 2.12 5.62
N ALA A 154 2.84 2.15 4.30
CA ALA A 154 2.92 3.38 3.52
C ALA A 154 1.83 4.39 3.92
N ASP A 155 0.57 3.93 4.14
CA ASP A 155 -0.53 4.76 4.62
C ASP A 155 -0.25 5.32 6.01
N PHE A 156 0.31 4.50 6.89
CA PHE A 156 0.69 4.95 8.24
C PHE A 156 1.80 6.01 8.19
N GLN A 157 2.80 5.83 7.33
CA GLN A 157 3.86 6.82 7.13
C GLN A 157 3.29 8.13 6.57
N GLU A 158 2.39 8.05 5.59
CA GLU A 158 1.71 9.23 5.06
C GLU A 158 0.93 10.01 6.12
N ALA A 159 0.15 9.29 6.96
CA ALA A 159 -0.58 9.91 8.07
C ALA A 159 0.37 10.56 9.09
N LYS A 160 1.50 9.92 9.38
CA LYS A 160 2.54 10.46 10.26
C LYS A 160 3.13 11.75 9.69
N PHE A 161 3.50 11.78 8.40
CA PHE A 161 4.04 12.97 7.76
C PHE A 161 3.03 14.12 7.73
N LYS A 162 1.76 13.83 7.43
CA LYS A 162 0.70 14.85 7.48
C LYS A 162 0.51 15.42 8.88
N ASN A 163 0.51 14.57 9.90
CA ASN A 163 0.39 15.02 11.29
C ASN A 163 1.59 15.89 11.70
N GLN A 164 2.80 15.48 11.32
CA GLN A 164 4.02 16.24 11.59
C GLN A 164 3.95 17.61 10.87
N TYR A 165 3.60 17.62 9.58
CA TYR A 165 3.43 18.86 8.83
C TYR A 165 2.44 19.81 9.49
N THR A 166 1.26 19.28 9.90
CA THR A 166 0.24 20.11 10.57
C THR A 166 0.76 20.70 11.87
N LYS A 167 1.51 19.89 12.64
CA LYS A 167 2.14 20.34 13.89
C LYS A 167 3.20 21.41 13.61
N ASP A 168 4.09 21.18 12.67
CA ASP A 168 5.18 22.08 12.36
C ASP A 168 4.66 23.43 11.85
N ILE A 169 3.62 23.44 11.02
CA ILE A 169 2.93 24.68 10.61
C ILE A 169 2.29 25.40 11.81
N ALA A 170 1.59 24.66 12.68
CA ALA A 170 0.97 25.26 13.87
C ALA A 170 2.01 25.86 14.82
N ASP A 171 3.15 25.18 15.01
CA ASP A 171 4.25 25.65 15.82
C ASP A 171 4.88 26.93 15.22
N GLN A 172 5.06 27.00 13.89
CA GLN A 172 5.52 28.21 13.20
C GLN A 172 4.53 29.37 13.33
N ASP A 173 3.24 29.11 13.16
CA ASP A 173 2.21 30.13 13.33
C ASP A 173 2.15 30.65 14.78
N LEU A 174 2.31 29.77 15.75
CA LEU A 174 2.36 30.16 17.17
C LEU A 174 3.57 31.06 17.47
N GLU A 175 4.75 30.67 16.97
CA GLU A 175 5.98 31.44 17.16
C GLU A 175 5.93 32.80 16.44
N ARG A 176 5.37 32.81 15.22
CA ARG A 176 5.08 34.07 14.50
C ARG A 176 4.18 35.01 15.32
N ASN A 177 3.07 34.49 15.84
CA ASN A 177 2.13 35.29 16.65
C ASN A 177 2.80 35.81 17.94
N ARG A 178 3.64 34.99 18.60
CA ARG A 178 4.42 35.44 19.77
C ARG A 178 5.39 36.54 19.40
N THR A 179 6.09 36.43 18.28
CA THR A 179 7.05 37.43 17.80
C THR A 179 6.37 38.73 17.47
N ILE A 180 5.23 38.69 16.77
CA ILE A 180 4.40 39.87 16.48
C ILE A 180 3.93 40.53 17.76
N SER A 181 3.36 39.75 18.69
CA SER A 181 2.87 40.29 19.97
C SER A 181 3.99 40.93 20.79
N LYS A 182 5.15 40.28 20.86
CA LYS A 182 6.34 40.84 21.55
C LYS A 182 6.79 42.15 20.90
N SER A 183 6.91 42.19 19.57
CA SER A 183 7.30 43.41 18.84
C SER A 183 6.30 44.55 19.04
N GLN A 184 5.01 44.27 19.11
CA GLN A 184 3.97 45.27 19.42
C GLN A 184 4.15 45.82 20.83
N VAL A 185 4.36 44.99 21.83
CA VAL A 185 4.61 45.41 23.22
C VAL A 185 5.88 46.24 23.31
N ASP A 186 6.95 45.81 22.65
CA ASP A 186 8.23 46.54 22.67
C ASP A 186 8.13 47.90 21.96
N ALA A 187 7.37 47.98 20.86
CA ALA A 187 7.08 49.22 20.19
C ALA A 187 6.24 50.19 21.07
N GLN A 188 5.25 49.64 21.80
CA GLN A 188 4.47 50.45 22.78
C GLN A 188 5.35 50.95 23.94
N LYS A 189 6.22 50.10 24.48
CA LYS A 189 7.17 50.52 25.52
C LYS A 189 8.09 51.64 25.02
N ALA A 190 8.65 51.51 23.82
CA ALA A 190 9.51 52.54 23.23
C ALA A 190 8.78 53.88 23.08
N ILE A 191 7.49 53.85 22.71
CA ILE A 191 6.67 55.09 22.67
C ILE A 191 6.50 55.68 24.07
N LEU A 192 6.08 54.87 25.05
CA LEU A 192 5.84 55.32 26.41
C LEU A 192 7.12 55.89 27.07
N GLU A 193 8.24 55.21 26.87
CA GLU A 193 9.55 55.67 27.38
C GLU A 193 9.99 56.95 26.70
N GLY A 194 9.84 57.05 25.37
CA GLY A 194 10.09 58.29 24.65
C GLY A 194 9.21 59.48 25.13
N MET A 195 7.92 59.20 25.33
CA MET A 195 6.99 60.22 25.84
C MET A 195 7.32 60.66 27.29
N LYS A 196 7.62 59.66 28.17
CA LYS A 196 8.03 59.94 29.55
C LYS A 196 9.33 60.76 29.60
N ALA A 197 10.34 60.36 28.82
CA ALA A 197 11.62 61.07 28.78
C ALA A 197 11.46 62.49 28.20
N ALA A 198 10.73 62.63 27.11
CA ALA A 198 10.42 63.95 26.54
C ALA A 198 9.62 64.86 27.50
N GLY A 199 8.64 64.23 28.24
CA GLY A 199 7.87 64.94 29.28
C GLY A 199 8.75 65.40 30.46
N ALA A 200 9.65 64.50 30.93
CA ALA A 200 10.62 64.83 32.01
C ALA A 200 11.57 65.96 31.61
N ILE A 201 12.05 65.95 30.37
CA ILE A 201 12.89 67.02 29.84
C ILE A 201 12.13 68.40 29.83
N ARG A 202 10.87 68.33 29.36
CA ARG A 202 10.03 69.56 29.35
C ARG A 202 9.70 70.04 30.75
N ALA A 203 9.47 69.13 31.71
CA ALA A 203 9.17 69.49 33.10
C ALA A 203 10.39 70.08 33.85
N ARG A 204 11.61 69.63 33.53
CA ARG A 204 12.85 70.11 34.15
C ARG A 204 13.38 71.38 33.51
N GLY A 205 13.05 71.61 32.25
CA GLY A 205 13.49 72.80 31.50
C GLY A 205 12.50 73.95 31.66
N SER A 206 12.96 75.11 32.13
CA SER A 206 12.20 76.34 32.22
C SER A 206 11.89 76.93 30.83
N GLY A 207 11.13 76.22 29.98
CA GLY A 207 10.54 76.71 28.70
C GLY A 207 11.54 77.21 27.62
N GLY A 208 12.82 76.95 27.72
CA GLY A 208 13.81 77.43 26.76
C GLY A 208 13.93 76.59 25.49
N ARG A 209 14.43 77.21 24.40
CA ARG A 209 14.66 76.48 23.08
C ARG A 209 15.50 75.24 23.20
N SER A 210 16.37 75.15 24.19
CA SER A 210 17.26 73.96 24.44
C SER A 210 16.49 72.79 24.95
N SER A 211 15.51 72.92 25.85
CA SER A 211 14.69 71.79 26.37
C SER A 211 13.73 71.28 25.32
N SER A 212 13.21 72.17 24.45
CA SER A 212 12.41 71.71 23.31
C SER A 212 13.24 70.89 22.29
N LYS A 213 14.47 71.29 21.98
CA LYS A 213 15.34 70.53 21.10
C LYS A 213 15.71 69.19 21.70
N ALA A 214 16.02 69.14 23.01
CA ALA A 214 16.31 67.90 23.69
C ALA A 214 15.11 66.96 23.72
N ALA A 215 13.88 67.43 23.94
CA ALA A 215 12.65 66.64 23.89
C ALA A 215 12.39 66.05 22.47
N ILE A 216 12.65 66.87 21.42
CA ILE A 216 12.54 66.45 20.03
C ILE A 216 13.58 65.35 19.71
N ALA A 217 14.83 65.51 20.21
CA ALA A 217 15.88 64.49 20.01
C ALA A 217 15.48 63.12 20.62
N VAL A 218 14.93 63.13 21.85
CA VAL A 218 14.47 61.87 22.49
C VAL A 218 13.29 61.22 21.74
N LEU A 219 12.36 62.06 21.23
CA LEU A 219 11.27 61.53 20.40
C LEU A 219 11.78 60.98 19.07
N ALA A 220 12.81 61.59 18.47
CA ALA A 220 13.45 61.08 17.27
C ALA A 220 14.17 59.75 17.55
N GLU A 221 14.85 59.63 18.70
CA GLU A 221 15.47 58.36 19.16
C GLU A 221 14.41 57.29 19.39
N SER A 222 13.30 57.60 20.04
CA SER A 222 12.17 56.67 20.18
C SER A 222 11.60 56.25 18.81
N GLY A 223 11.57 57.17 17.84
CA GLY A 223 11.19 56.88 16.46
C GLY A 223 12.16 55.93 15.77
N ALA A 224 13.47 56.13 15.96
CA ALA A 224 14.51 55.24 15.43
C ALA A 224 14.44 53.84 16.05
N ASN A 225 14.21 53.74 17.37
CA ASN A 225 14.04 52.46 18.06
C ASN A 225 12.82 51.69 17.52
N ARG A 226 11.70 52.39 17.27
CA ARG A 226 10.51 51.79 16.65
C ARG A 226 10.79 51.29 15.23
N ALA A 227 11.54 52.06 14.44
CA ALA A 227 11.94 51.65 13.10
C ALA A 227 12.83 50.40 13.15
N ALA A 228 13.74 50.33 14.12
CA ALA A 228 14.56 49.12 14.33
C ALA A 228 13.74 47.89 14.72
N ILE A 229 12.73 48.05 15.60
CA ILE A 229 11.79 46.96 15.96
C ILE A 229 10.98 46.52 14.74
N ALA A 230 10.48 47.46 13.95
CA ALA A 230 9.73 47.14 12.73
C ALA A 230 10.59 46.39 11.69
N ASN A 231 11.84 46.81 11.52
CA ASN A 231 12.79 46.10 10.63
C ASN A 231 13.10 44.70 11.15
N SER A 232 13.31 44.53 12.46
CA SER A 232 13.57 43.19 13.04
C SER A 232 12.36 42.29 12.88
N LEU A 233 11.14 42.81 13.01
CA LEU A 233 9.90 42.06 12.75
C LEU A 233 9.80 41.66 11.28
N MET A 234 10.12 42.54 10.34
CA MET A 234 10.12 42.23 8.92
C MET A 234 11.10 41.08 8.57
N TYR A 235 12.30 41.12 9.13
CA TYR A 235 13.26 40.03 8.95
C TYR A 235 12.79 38.71 9.59
N ALA A 236 12.17 38.79 10.76
CA ALA A 236 11.58 37.61 11.39
C ALA A 236 10.44 37.03 10.54
N GLU A 237 9.56 37.89 9.98
CA GLU A 237 8.50 37.42 9.07
C GLU A 237 9.06 36.72 7.83
N GLN A 238 10.09 37.28 7.21
CA GLN A 238 10.78 36.60 6.09
C GLN A 238 11.37 35.23 6.49
N GLY A 239 11.91 35.14 7.71
CA GLY A 239 12.39 33.87 8.26
C GLY A 239 11.27 32.84 8.44
N PHE A 240 10.10 33.26 8.94
CA PHE A 240 8.93 32.38 9.04
C PHE A 240 8.44 31.90 7.69
N ASP A 241 8.37 32.80 6.70
CA ASP A 241 7.95 32.43 5.34
C ASP A 241 8.91 31.42 4.70
N LEU A 242 10.23 31.54 4.92
CA LEU A 242 11.23 30.57 4.48
C LEU A 242 11.07 29.23 5.20
N ASN A 243 10.85 29.23 6.51
CA ASN A 243 10.64 28.01 7.28
C ASN A 243 9.38 27.28 6.80
N ILE A 244 8.28 28.00 6.56
CA ILE A 244 7.04 27.43 6.03
C ILE A 244 7.28 26.84 4.63
N ALA A 245 8.05 27.49 3.78
CA ALA A 245 8.40 26.95 2.46
C ALA A 245 9.21 25.64 2.60
N GLN A 246 10.20 25.59 3.50
CA GLN A 246 10.98 24.38 3.76
C GLN A 246 10.11 23.24 4.30
N ILE A 247 9.18 23.52 5.22
CA ILE A 247 8.24 22.52 5.76
C ILE A 247 7.38 21.94 4.63
N LYS A 248 6.92 22.78 3.68
CA LYS A 248 6.16 22.33 2.50
C LYS A 248 7.01 21.47 1.57
N ASP A 249 8.25 21.87 1.31
CA ASP A 249 9.15 21.10 0.46
C ASP A 249 9.46 19.73 1.08
N MET A 250 9.61 19.66 2.41
CA MET A 250 9.75 18.40 3.13
C MET A 250 8.50 17.52 2.97
N LEU A 251 7.30 18.08 3.09
CA LEU A 251 6.07 17.30 2.88
C LEU A 251 5.99 16.72 1.46
N ILE A 252 6.36 17.51 0.45
CA ILE A 252 6.39 17.04 -0.95
C ILE A 252 7.38 15.88 -1.10
N LEU A 253 8.55 16.00 -0.50
CA LEU A 253 9.55 14.93 -0.51
C LEU A 253 9.03 13.67 0.18
N ASP A 254 8.43 13.81 1.36
CA ASP A 254 7.86 12.71 2.14
C ASP A 254 6.73 12.03 1.37
N GLN A 255 5.84 12.78 0.74
CA GLN A 255 4.78 12.24 -0.14
C GLN A 255 5.37 11.48 -1.33
N THR A 256 6.44 12.00 -1.94
CA THR A 256 7.13 11.32 -3.03
C THR A 256 7.72 9.99 -2.58
N MET A 257 8.30 9.93 -1.38
CA MET A 257 8.82 8.69 -0.79
C MET A 257 7.71 7.67 -0.53
N VAL A 258 6.55 8.11 -0.04
CA VAL A 258 5.39 7.23 0.16
C VAL A 258 4.87 6.67 -1.17
N LEU A 259 4.77 7.51 -2.20
CA LEU A 259 4.39 7.06 -3.54
C LEU A 259 5.38 6.03 -4.09
N ALA A 260 6.67 6.29 -3.98
CA ALA A 260 7.71 5.34 -4.39
C ALA A 260 7.64 4.01 -3.62
N ALA A 261 7.32 4.05 -2.33
CA ALA A 261 7.11 2.85 -1.51
C ALA A 261 5.88 2.04 -1.98
N ARG A 262 4.77 2.72 -2.30
CA ARG A 262 3.56 2.08 -2.87
C ARG A 262 3.85 1.45 -4.23
N ASP A 263 4.53 2.16 -5.12
CA ASP A 263 4.91 1.65 -6.44
C ASP A 263 5.85 0.44 -6.32
N SER A 264 6.79 0.49 -5.40
CA SER A 264 7.69 -0.64 -5.10
C SER A 264 6.93 -1.85 -4.57
N ALA A 265 5.94 -1.65 -3.68
CA ALA A 265 5.08 -2.71 -3.17
C ALA A 265 4.25 -3.35 -4.29
N GLU A 266 3.71 -2.54 -5.20
CA GLU A 266 2.92 -3.01 -6.35
C GLU A 266 3.77 -3.78 -7.36
N ASN A 267 4.96 -3.26 -7.69
CA ASN A 267 5.89 -3.94 -8.59
C ASN A 267 6.37 -5.28 -8.01
N THR A 268 6.68 -5.31 -6.72
CA THR A 268 7.05 -6.55 -6.02
C THR A 268 5.90 -7.56 -6.09
N PHE A 269 4.67 -7.11 -5.81
CA PHE A 269 3.47 -7.95 -5.88
C PHE A 269 3.29 -8.57 -7.27
N ARG A 270 3.42 -7.77 -8.34
CA ARG A 270 3.31 -8.26 -9.73
C ARG A 270 4.37 -9.31 -10.02
N LEU A 271 5.64 -9.01 -9.74
CA LEU A 271 6.75 -9.93 -9.98
C LEU A 271 6.59 -11.25 -9.22
N GLU A 272 6.23 -11.21 -7.93
CA GLU A 272 6.03 -12.40 -7.12
C GLU A 272 4.81 -13.20 -7.60
N THR A 273 3.74 -12.53 -8.01
CA THR A 273 2.54 -13.19 -8.57
C THR A 273 2.86 -13.87 -9.90
N ASP A 274 3.56 -13.20 -10.80
CA ASP A 274 3.95 -13.76 -12.09
C ASP A 274 4.88 -14.96 -11.91
N LYS A 275 5.82 -14.88 -10.96
CA LYS A 275 6.67 -16.00 -10.58
C LYS A 275 5.85 -17.18 -10.05
N ALA A 276 4.91 -16.93 -9.13
CA ALA A 276 4.05 -17.98 -8.58
C ALA A 276 3.21 -18.66 -9.67
N ASN A 277 2.66 -17.90 -10.60
CA ASN A 277 1.89 -18.42 -11.73
C ASN A 277 2.77 -19.23 -12.71
N THR A 278 3.99 -18.77 -12.94
CA THR A 278 4.96 -19.51 -13.77
C THR A 278 5.35 -20.82 -13.12
N ASP A 279 5.64 -20.82 -11.82
CA ASP A 279 5.95 -22.04 -11.06
C ASP A 279 4.78 -23.02 -11.16
N LEU A 280 3.53 -22.58 -10.96
CA LEU A 280 2.34 -23.41 -11.12
C LEU A 280 2.22 -23.99 -12.54
N ALA A 281 2.48 -23.20 -13.57
CA ALA A 281 2.42 -23.68 -14.96
C ALA A 281 3.45 -24.78 -15.21
N ILE A 282 4.66 -24.63 -14.69
CA ILE A 282 5.73 -25.64 -14.77
C ILE A 282 5.31 -26.92 -14.05
N ASP A 283 4.77 -26.82 -12.86
CA ASP A 283 4.38 -28.00 -12.07
C ASP A 283 3.18 -28.71 -12.71
N LYS A 284 2.19 -27.99 -13.24
CA LYS A 284 1.10 -28.58 -14.04
C LYS A 284 1.62 -29.30 -15.28
N TYR A 285 2.65 -28.74 -15.93
CA TYR A 285 3.28 -29.41 -17.07
C TYR A 285 3.93 -30.76 -16.66
N LYS A 286 4.70 -30.79 -15.56
CA LYS A 286 5.31 -32.02 -15.01
C LYS A 286 4.25 -33.09 -14.66
N ILE A 287 3.16 -32.63 -14.00
CA ILE A 287 2.02 -33.51 -13.68
C ILE A 287 1.41 -34.12 -14.96
N SER A 288 1.20 -33.27 -15.98
CA SER A 288 0.70 -33.71 -17.28
C SER A 288 1.62 -34.75 -17.95
N GLU A 289 2.93 -34.51 -17.92
CA GLU A 289 3.95 -35.45 -18.43
C GLU A 289 3.93 -36.76 -17.67
N THR A 290 3.77 -36.71 -16.35
CA THR A 290 3.63 -37.91 -15.51
C THR A 290 2.37 -38.72 -15.88
N LYS A 291 1.21 -38.06 -16.02
CA LYS A 291 -0.04 -38.68 -16.48
C LYS A 291 0.13 -39.35 -17.84
N TYR A 292 0.80 -38.68 -18.77
CA TYR A 292 1.11 -39.22 -20.08
C TYR A 292 2.01 -40.44 -20.00
N SER A 293 3.05 -40.45 -19.17
CA SER A 293 3.96 -41.59 -18.97
C SER A 293 3.25 -42.80 -18.37
N ILE A 294 2.28 -42.60 -17.45
CA ILE A 294 1.43 -43.67 -16.91
C ILE A 294 0.57 -44.28 -18.01
N ALA A 295 -0.05 -43.46 -18.85
CA ALA A 295 -0.87 -43.93 -19.97
C ALA A 295 -0.04 -44.71 -21.00
N LEU A 296 1.19 -44.27 -21.31
CA LEU A 296 2.10 -44.99 -22.20
C LEU A 296 2.48 -46.35 -21.63
N ARG A 297 2.84 -46.45 -20.35
CA ARG A 297 3.16 -47.72 -19.68
C ARG A 297 1.97 -48.67 -19.72
N ASP A 298 0.77 -48.20 -19.45
CA ASP A 298 -0.47 -48.99 -19.54
C ASP A 298 -0.67 -49.55 -20.96
N ASN A 299 -0.50 -48.74 -21.99
CA ASN A 299 -0.62 -49.19 -23.38
C ASN A 299 0.43 -50.23 -23.79
N VAL A 300 1.69 -50.06 -23.39
CA VAL A 300 2.77 -51.02 -23.68
C VAL A 300 2.48 -52.39 -23.04
N VAL A 301 1.98 -52.41 -21.81
CA VAL A 301 1.66 -53.67 -21.13
C VAL A 301 0.43 -54.31 -21.76
N LYS A 302 -0.63 -53.54 -22.10
CA LYS A 302 -1.77 -54.08 -22.85
C LYS A 302 -1.36 -54.68 -24.18
N GLN A 303 -0.43 -54.08 -24.91
CA GLN A 303 0.10 -54.64 -26.15
C GLN A 303 0.91 -55.92 -25.91
N LYS A 304 1.72 -55.97 -24.84
CA LYS A 304 2.47 -57.19 -24.48
C LYS A 304 1.54 -58.38 -24.17
N ILE A 305 0.46 -58.10 -23.41
CA ILE A 305 -0.55 -59.11 -23.07
C ILE A 305 -1.29 -59.53 -24.33
N ALA A 306 -1.70 -58.62 -25.19
CA ALA A 306 -2.38 -58.94 -26.46
C ALA A 306 -1.50 -59.77 -27.38
N ASN A 307 -0.20 -59.45 -27.46
CA ASN A 307 0.76 -60.25 -28.25
C ASN A 307 1.01 -61.65 -27.67
N ALA A 308 1.03 -61.79 -26.34
CA ALA A 308 1.13 -63.08 -25.67
C ALA A 308 -0.08 -63.99 -25.91
N ARG A 309 -1.25 -63.44 -26.21
CA ARG A 309 -2.46 -64.20 -26.59
C ARG A 309 -2.43 -64.73 -28.01
N LEU A 310 -1.62 -64.13 -28.87
CA LEU A 310 -1.52 -64.54 -30.28
C LEU A 310 -0.45 -65.59 -30.51
N GLN A 311 0.38 -65.82 -29.50
CA GLN A 311 1.36 -66.94 -29.48
C GLN A 311 0.81 -68.17 -28.74
#